data_0ff9a0e24a608e05eec5b5101cc67833
#
_entry.id   0ff9a0e24a608e05eec5b5101cc67833
#
_cell.length_a   1.000
_cell.length_b   1.000
_cell.length_c   1.000
_cell.angle_alpha   90.00
_cell.angle_beta   90.00
_cell.angle_gamma   90.00
#
_symmetry.space_group_name_H-M   'P 1'
#
loop_
_entity.id
_entity.type
_entity.pdbx_description
1 polymer ?
#
loop_
_entity_poly.entity_id
_entity_poly.type
_entity_poly.pdbx_seq_one_letter_code
_entity_poly.pdbx_strand_id
1 'polypeptide(L)'
;MNGLRMTQYGRGGGCACKIPPGELETLLSGLTDAAADAPSPFSSPAPSTSGAPLAPRLLVGPEHGDDAAVVRVGPSLAVISTADFFTPVVDDPHTWGRIAATNALSDVYAMGGTPVMAINLLAWPRETLPLEIAREVLRGGLDAARAAGCPVAGGHSVEAAEPLYGMAVTGTADPERLITVDRAEPGTPLTLTKPLGVGVLNTLHKKTGEVFPEAIEVMTTLNRDASTAALAAGIRAGTDVTGFGLLGHAHRMARASGVTVAIDTARVPVIEAARRAAAAGHISGGSRRNLAWVAPHADVGAADEETTLLLADAQTSGGLLLAGELPGHPVIGEVLPYEGSTVLLR
;
A
#
# COMPACT_ATOMS: atom_id res chain seq x y z
N MET A 1 -26.78 -8.75 -17.11
CA MET A 1 -25.37 -8.53 -17.48
C MET A 1 -24.58 -9.85 -17.35
N ASN A 2 -25.17 -10.94 -17.91
CA ASN A 2 -24.59 -12.27 -17.80
C ASN A 2 -23.39 -12.40 -18.74
N GLY A 3 -22.22 -12.64 -18.19
CA GLY A 3 -21.00 -13.00 -18.92
C GLY A 3 -19.90 -11.94 -19.02
N LEU A 4 -20.11 -10.71 -18.54
CA LEU A 4 -19.08 -9.68 -18.53
C LEU A 4 -18.12 -9.91 -17.35
N ARG A 5 -16.83 -10.01 -17.67
CA ARG A 5 -15.77 -10.17 -16.69
C ARG A 5 -14.83 -8.97 -16.72
N MET A 6 -14.95 -8.11 -15.70
CA MET A 6 -14.18 -6.86 -15.61
C MET A 6 -12.67 -7.09 -15.70
N THR A 7 -12.17 -8.18 -15.09
CA THR A 7 -10.74 -8.53 -15.09
C THR A 7 -10.16 -8.80 -16.49
N GLN A 8 -10.98 -9.05 -17.51
CA GLN A 8 -10.53 -9.27 -18.89
C GLN A 8 -10.27 -7.96 -19.65
N TYR A 9 -10.71 -6.81 -19.13
CA TYR A 9 -10.51 -5.50 -19.76
C TYR A 9 -9.24 -4.80 -19.30
N GLY A 10 -8.52 -5.32 -18.28
CA GLY A 10 -7.22 -4.82 -17.85
C GLY A 10 -6.10 -5.80 -18.19
N ARG A 11 -4.96 -5.32 -18.71
CA ARG A 11 -3.77 -6.16 -18.95
C ARG A 11 -3.14 -6.62 -17.65
N GLY A 12 -3.11 -5.75 -16.63
CA GLY A 12 -2.63 -6.03 -15.29
C GLY A 12 -3.71 -6.60 -14.37
N GLY A 13 -3.40 -6.71 -13.09
CA GLY A 13 -4.34 -7.07 -12.01
C GLY A 13 -3.96 -6.33 -10.72
N GLY A 14 -4.75 -5.30 -10.35
CA GLY A 14 -4.56 -4.54 -9.11
C GLY A 14 -3.18 -3.89 -8.99
N CYS A 15 -2.67 -3.83 -7.78
CA CYS A 15 -1.35 -3.25 -7.49
C CYS A 15 -0.17 -4.00 -8.16
N ALA A 16 -0.38 -5.21 -8.68
CA ALA A 16 0.64 -5.93 -9.46
C ALA A 16 0.96 -5.29 -10.83
N CYS A 17 0.16 -4.30 -11.30
CA CYS A 17 0.45 -3.51 -12.49
C CYS A 17 1.26 -2.23 -12.23
N LYS A 18 1.66 -1.95 -11.00
CA LYS A 18 2.61 -0.87 -10.71
C LYS A 18 3.91 -1.07 -11.48
N ILE A 19 4.54 0.04 -11.88
CA ILE A 19 5.89 0.00 -12.47
C ILE A 19 6.80 -0.75 -11.49
N PRO A 20 7.64 -1.69 -11.98
CA PRO A 20 8.57 -2.42 -11.12
C PRO A 20 9.43 -1.47 -10.29
N PRO A 21 9.69 -1.78 -8.99
CA PRO A 21 10.35 -0.84 -8.08
C PRO A 21 11.73 -0.38 -8.59
N GLY A 22 12.55 -1.25 -9.17
CA GLY A 22 13.85 -0.87 -9.73
C GLY A 22 13.75 0.06 -10.96
N GLU A 23 12.69 -0.09 -11.79
CA GLU A 23 12.43 0.83 -12.89
C GLU A 23 11.92 2.17 -12.39
N LEU A 24 11.09 2.17 -11.35
CA LEU A 24 10.59 3.39 -10.71
C LEU A 24 11.73 4.17 -10.05
N GLU A 25 12.64 3.50 -9.33
CA GLU A 25 13.84 4.11 -8.77
C GLU A 25 14.71 4.77 -9.85
N THR A 26 14.89 4.11 -11.00
CA THR A 26 15.61 4.67 -12.15
C THR A 26 14.91 5.91 -12.71
N LEU A 27 13.58 5.87 -12.83
CA LEU A 27 12.76 6.99 -13.31
C LEU A 27 12.84 8.22 -12.40
N LEU A 28 12.88 8.02 -11.10
CA LEU A 28 12.92 9.08 -10.09
C LEU A 28 14.36 9.56 -9.79
N SER A 29 15.39 8.82 -10.23
CA SER A 29 16.79 9.17 -10.04
C SER A 29 17.10 10.54 -10.63
N GLY A 30 17.70 11.42 -9.82
CA GLY A 30 18.03 12.80 -10.19
C GLY A 30 16.86 13.79 -10.15
N LEU A 31 15.61 13.32 -10.00
CA LEU A 31 14.46 14.23 -9.81
C LEU A 31 14.29 14.64 -8.35
N THR A 32 14.63 13.75 -7.43
CA THR A 32 14.59 13.99 -5.98
C THR A 32 15.73 14.91 -5.54
N ASP A 33 16.92 14.78 -6.14
CA ASP A 33 18.08 15.64 -5.84
C ASP A 33 17.82 17.10 -6.22
N ALA A 34 17.14 17.34 -7.35
CA ALA A 34 16.76 18.69 -7.77
C ALA A 34 15.72 19.36 -6.85
N ALA A 35 14.91 18.56 -6.15
CA ALA A 35 13.94 19.07 -5.18
C ALA A 35 14.59 19.34 -3.81
N ALA A 36 15.65 18.62 -3.45
CA ALA A 36 16.43 18.84 -2.23
C ALA A 36 17.31 20.11 -2.32
N ASP A 37 17.86 20.40 -3.51
CA ASP A 37 18.71 21.59 -3.76
C ASP A 37 17.93 22.87 -4.05
N ALA A 38 16.67 22.79 -4.44
CA ALA A 38 15.82 23.97 -4.54
C ALA A 38 15.55 24.52 -3.14
N PRO A 39 15.87 25.79 -2.83
CA PRO A 39 15.46 26.38 -1.57
C PRO A 39 13.94 26.24 -1.50
N SER A 40 13.47 25.33 -0.64
CA SER A 40 12.04 25.20 -0.40
C SER A 40 11.52 26.60 -0.12
N PRO A 41 10.49 27.09 -0.85
CA PRO A 41 9.88 28.36 -0.52
C PRO A 41 9.41 28.41 0.95
N PHE A 42 9.47 27.26 1.63
CA PHE A 42 9.12 27.04 3.02
C PHE A 42 10.34 26.84 3.94
N SER A 43 11.60 26.89 3.46
CA SER A 43 12.81 26.61 4.22
C SER A 43 13.49 27.85 4.82
N SER A 44 12.92 29.03 4.72
CA SER A 44 13.42 30.20 5.47
C SER A 44 13.04 30.07 6.95
N PRO A 45 14.01 30.04 7.88
CA PRO A 45 13.72 30.29 9.29
C PRO A 45 13.35 31.75 9.43
N ALA A 46 12.07 32.07 9.25
CA ALA A 46 11.61 33.41 9.69
C ALA A 46 11.78 33.47 11.20
N PRO A 47 12.39 34.52 11.75
CA PRO A 47 12.44 34.75 13.19
C PRO A 47 10.99 34.72 13.69
N SER A 48 10.73 33.93 14.74
CA SER A 48 9.42 33.81 15.37
C SER A 48 9.00 35.15 16.00
N THR A 49 8.42 36.00 15.19
CA THR A 49 7.57 37.08 15.70
C THR A 49 6.26 36.41 16.07
N SER A 50 5.89 36.49 17.35
CA SER A 50 4.67 35.93 17.90
C SER A 50 3.47 36.34 17.05
N GLY A 51 2.87 35.36 16.29
CA GLY A 51 1.66 35.57 15.50
C GLY A 51 1.78 35.38 13.98
N ALA A 52 2.96 35.16 13.43
CA ALA A 52 3.07 34.79 12.02
C ALA A 52 2.59 33.31 11.78
N PRO A 53 1.77 33.02 10.74
CA PRO A 53 1.41 31.67 10.39
C PRO A 53 2.68 30.86 10.09
N LEU A 54 2.75 29.63 10.62
CA LEU A 54 3.83 28.68 10.30
C LEU A 54 3.82 28.44 8.78
N ALA A 55 4.96 28.68 8.13
CA ALA A 55 5.09 28.28 6.72
C ALA A 55 4.97 26.74 6.60
N PRO A 56 4.25 26.23 5.58
CA PRO A 56 4.17 24.80 5.33
C PRO A 56 5.56 24.17 5.19
N ARG A 57 5.79 23.02 5.83
CA ARG A 57 7.06 22.29 5.78
C ARG A 57 6.82 20.83 5.37
N LEU A 58 7.53 20.36 4.33
CA LEU A 58 7.56 18.95 3.95
C LEU A 58 8.16 18.13 5.10
N LEU A 59 7.45 17.11 5.54
CA LEU A 59 7.88 16.15 6.58
C LEU A 59 8.24 14.81 5.96
N VAL A 60 7.47 14.36 4.98
CA VAL A 60 7.68 13.10 4.27
C VAL A 60 7.54 13.37 2.78
N GLY A 61 8.58 13.06 2.04
CA GLY A 61 8.70 13.21 0.60
C GLY A 61 9.06 11.87 -0.08
N PRO A 62 9.58 11.90 -1.30
CA PRO A 62 9.88 10.68 -2.07
C PRO A 62 11.16 9.95 -1.62
N GLU A 63 11.94 10.49 -0.70
CA GLU A 63 13.31 10.05 -0.39
C GLU A 63 13.38 8.62 0.12
N HIS A 64 12.43 8.24 0.96
CA HIS A 64 12.37 6.89 1.58
C HIS A 64 11.32 5.98 0.96
N GLY A 65 10.46 6.54 0.08
CA GLY A 65 9.37 5.81 -0.56
C GLY A 65 8.27 5.42 0.43
N ASP A 66 7.95 6.32 1.37
CA ASP A 66 6.78 6.21 2.23
C ASP A 66 5.47 6.14 1.42
N ASP A 67 4.39 5.76 2.09
CA ASP A 67 3.10 5.48 1.48
C ASP A 67 2.42 6.76 0.97
N ALA A 68 2.69 7.91 1.60
CA ALA A 68 2.13 9.20 1.19
C ALA A 68 3.07 10.37 1.46
N ALA A 69 2.85 11.50 0.77
CA ALA A 69 3.50 12.76 1.08
C ALA A 69 2.84 13.43 2.28
N VAL A 70 3.65 14.05 3.16
CA VAL A 70 3.17 14.72 4.37
C VAL A 70 3.76 16.12 4.50
N VAL A 71 2.89 17.14 4.68
CA VAL A 71 3.28 18.52 4.88
C VAL A 71 2.72 19.02 6.21
N ARG A 72 3.58 19.55 7.09
CA ARG A 72 3.15 20.27 8.30
C ARG A 72 2.56 21.64 7.88
N VAL A 73 1.36 21.92 8.32
CA VAL A 73 0.65 23.18 8.04
C VAL A 73 0.30 23.94 9.32
N GLY A 74 0.56 23.34 10.47
CA GLY A 74 0.32 23.94 11.79
C GLY A 74 1.17 23.29 12.87
N PRO A 75 1.14 23.82 14.11
CA PRO A 75 1.93 23.26 15.23
C PRO A 75 1.61 21.77 15.50
N SER A 76 0.33 21.40 15.44
CA SER A 76 -0.18 20.05 15.70
C SER A 76 -0.94 19.47 14.50
N LEU A 77 -0.74 20.02 13.29
CA LEU A 77 -1.47 19.61 12.10
C LEU A 77 -0.53 19.39 10.92
N ALA A 78 -0.57 18.19 10.38
CA ALA A 78 0.00 17.83 9.09
C ALA A 78 -1.11 17.40 8.12
N VAL A 79 -0.92 17.67 6.84
CA VAL A 79 -1.75 17.20 5.73
C VAL A 79 -1.02 16.06 5.05
N ILE A 80 -1.73 14.97 4.82
CA ILE A 80 -1.30 13.79 4.07
C ILE A 80 -1.96 13.83 2.70
N SER A 81 -1.23 13.50 1.64
CA SER A 81 -1.77 13.42 0.28
C SER A 81 -1.23 12.20 -0.44
N THR A 82 -2.14 11.41 -0.98
CA THR A 82 -1.84 10.21 -1.77
C THR A 82 -2.80 10.04 -2.93
N ALA A 83 -2.43 9.20 -3.91
CA ALA A 83 -3.32 8.79 -4.99
C ALA A 83 -2.98 7.37 -5.43
N ASP A 84 -3.97 6.49 -5.43
CA ASP A 84 -3.82 5.12 -5.92
C ASP A 84 -5.00 4.73 -6.82
N PHE A 85 -4.72 4.11 -7.96
CA PHE A 85 -5.71 3.62 -8.92
C PHE A 85 -5.15 2.44 -9.72
N PHE A 86 -5.99 1.50 -10.09
CA PHE A 86 -5.57 0.29 -10.78
C PHE A 86 -6.70 -0.35 -11.59
N THR A 87 -6.33 -1.35 -12.42
CA THR A 87 -7.25 -2.15 -13.23
C THR A 87 -8.04 -3.14 -12.37
N PRO A 88 -9.20 -3.66 -12.85
CA PRO A 88 -10.02 -4.60 -12.10
C PRO A 88 -9.27 -5.82 -11.58
N VAL A 89 -9.48 -6.16 -10.30
CA VAL A 89 -8.97 -7.38 -9.63
C VAL A 89 -10.06 -8.42 -9.42
N VAL A 90 -11.31 -8.00 -9.50
CA VAL A 90 -12.52 -8.86 -9.43
C VAL A 90 -13.47 -8.49 -10.56
N ASP A 91 -14.37 -9.41 -10.91
CA ASP A 91 -15.31 -9.22 -12.03
C ASP A 91 -16.55 -8.42 -11.63
N ASP A 92 -16.90 -8.37 -10.35
CA ASP A 92 -18.01 -7.53 -9.86
C ASP A 92 -17.58 -6.07 -9.76
N PRO A 93 -18.22 -5.14 -10.52
CA PRO A 93 -17.78 -3.75 -10.57
C PRO A 93 -17.93 -3.01 -9.24
N HIS A 94 -18.98 -3.28 -8.47
CA HIS A 94 -19.17 -2.66 -7.16
C HIS A 94 -18.08 -3.09 -6.17
N THR A 95 -17.75 -4.38 -6.12
CA THR A 95 -16.69 -4.93 -5.28
C THR A 95 -15.34 -4.37 -5.69
N TRP A 96 -15.03 -4.28 -7.00
CA TRP A 96 -13.81 -3.63 -7.45
C TRP A 96 -13.72 -2.18 -6.99
N GLY A 97 -14.81 -1.43 -7.11
CA GLY A 97 -14.88 -0.04 -6.62
C GLY A 97 -14.57 0.06 -5.12
N ARG A 98 -15.14 -0.84 -4.30
CA ARG A 98 -14.85 -0.92 -2.85
C ARG A 98 -13.38 -1.21 -2.58
N ILE A 99 -12.79 -2.19 -3.27
CA ILE A 99 -11.38 -2.57 -3.10
C ILE A 99 -10.47 -1.38 -3.46
N ALA A 100 -10.72 -0.71 -4.59
CA ALA A 100 -9.89 0.39 -5.06
C ALA A 100 -9.91 1.59 -4.09
N ALA A 101 -11.07 1.94 -3.56
CA ALA A 101 -11.19 2.99 -2.56
C ALA A 101 -10.57 2.59 -1.22
N THR A 102 -10.74 1.34 -0.76
CA THR A 102 -10.11 0.83 0.46
C THR A 102 -8.58 0.89 0.36
N ASN A 103 -8.03 0.54 -0.80
CA ASN A 103 -6.60 0.61 -1.05
C ASN A 103 -6.08 2.06 -1.03
N ALA A 104 -6.76 2.99 -1.71
CA ALA A 104 -6.35 4.40 -1.71
C ALA A 104 -6.43 5.08 -0.33
N LEU A 105 -7.38 4.66 0.51
CA LEU A 105 -7.50 5.13 1.90
C LEU A 105 -6.40 4.57 2.81
N SER A 106 -5.82 3.42 2.44
CA SER A 106 -4.85 2.69 3.25
C SER A 106 -3.58 3.48 3.52
N ASP A 107 -3.04 4.19 2.51
CA ASP A 107 -1.83 5.00 2.66
C ASP A 107 -1.97 6.04 3.78
N VAL A 108 -3.15 6.67 3.90
CA VAL A 108 -3.39 7.63 4.99
C VAL A 108 -3.36 6.93 6.35
N TYR A 109 -3.93 5.73 6.46
CA TYR A 109 -3.89 4.95 7.69
C TYR A 109 -2.48 4.44 8.00
N ALA A 110 -1.71 4.03 6.97
CA ALA A 110 -0.33 3.59 7.13
C ALA A 110 0.57 4.69 7.72
N MET A 111 0.30 5.96 7.34
CA MET A 111 0.99 7.14 7.90
C MET A 111 0.49 7.55 9.29
N GLY A 112 -0.46 6.81 9.90
CA GLY A 112 -1.07 7.17 11.18
C GLY A 112 -2.07 8.32 11.08
N GLY A 113 -2.60 8.58 9.89
CA GLY A 113 -3.52 9.68 9.62
C GLY A 113 -4.99 9.28 9.62
N THR A 114 -5.84 10.30 9.49
CA THR A 114 -7.28 10.17 9.31
C THR A 114 -7.67 10.77 7.97
N PRO A 115 -8.28 10.01 7.05
CA PRO A 115 -8.80 10.54 5.79
C PRO A 115 -9.88 11.61 6.05
N VAL A 116 -9.79 12.75 5.37
CA VAL A 116 -10.75 13.86 5.53
C VAL A 116 -11.50 14.18 4.26
N MET A 117 -10.95 13.84 3.09
CA MET A 117 -11.58 14.05 1.80
C MET A 117 -10.95 13.12 0.75
N ALA A 118 -11.77 12.64 -0.18
CA ALA A 118 -11.30 11.93 -1.36
C ALA A 118 -11.92 12.50 -2.64
N ILE A 119 -11.21 12.32 -3.77
CA ILE A 119 -11.73 12.57 -5.11
C ILE A 119 -11.53 11.33 -5.98
N ASN A 120 -12.52 11.01 -6.82
CA ASN A 120 -12.47 9.87 -7.72
C ASN A 120 -11.48 10.09 -8.86
N LEU A 121 -10.74 9.06 -9.23
CA LEU A 121 -9.92 8.98 -10.44
C LEU A 121 -10.48 7.84 -11.30
N LEU A 122 -11.03 8.17 -12.47
CA LEU A 122 -11.67 7.19 -13.35
C LEU A 122 -11.14 7.31 -14.77
N ALA A 123 -10.53 6.24 -15.29
CA ALA A 123 -10.26 6.06 -16.69
C ALA A 123 -11.19 4.95 -17.24
N TRP A 124 -11.90 5.22 -18.35
CA TRP A 124 -12.98 4.32 -18.78
C TRP A 124 -13.03 4.11 -20.29
N PRO A 125 -13.08 2.84 -20.77
CA PRO A 125 -13.18 2.50 -22.17
C PRO A 125 -14.64 2.54 -22.64
N ARG A 126 -15.17 3.73 -22.89
CA ARG A 126 -16.60 3.98 -23.20
C ARG A 126 -17.13 3.22 -24.42
N GLU A 127 -16.27 2.89 -25.37
CA GLU A 127 -16.67 2.15 -26.57
C GLU A 127 -16.94 0.67 -26.28
N THR A 128 -16.33 0.10 -25.23
CA THR A 128 -16.36 -1.33 -24.92
C THR A 128 -17.09 -1.66 -23.62
N LEU A 129 -17.16 -0.71 -22.68
CA LEU A 129 -17.81 -0.89 -21.38
C LEU A 129 -18.92 0.16 -21.17
N PRO A 130 -20.17 -0.28 -20.88
CA PRO A 130 -21.28 0.62 -20.56
C PRO A 130 -21.01 1.52 -19.35
N LEU A 131 -21.54 2.76 -19.37
CA LEU A 131 -21.39 3.71 -18.27
C LEU A 131 -22.12 3.28 -16.99
N GLU A 132 -23.14 2.43 -17.11
CA GLU A 132 -23.87 1.83 -15.99
C GLU A 132 -22.92 0.98 -15.12
N ILE A 133 -21.93 0.32 -15.73
CA ILE A 133 -20.88 -0.43 -15.01
C ILE A 133 -19.94 0.54 -14.28
N ALA A 134 -19.52 1.63 -14.92
CA ALA A 134 -18.73 2.68 -14.26
C ALA A 134 -19.48 3.24 -13.04
N ARG A 135 -20.81 3.42 -13.14
CA ARG A 135 -21.64 3.86 -12.02
C ARG A 135 -21.59 2.89 -10.83
N GLU A 136 -21.63 1.59 -11.09
CA GLU A 136 -21.50 0.59 -10.00
C GLU A 136 -20.12 0.61 -9.36
N VAL A 137 -19.04 0.82 -10.14
CA VAL A 137 -17.68 1.01 -9.61
C VAL A 137 -17.64 2.23 -8.68
N LEU A 138 -18.14 3.38 -9.15
CA LEU A 138 -18.18 4.59 -8.33
C LEU A 138 -19.02 4.41 -7.06
N ARG A 139 -20.15 3.67 -7.14
CA ARG A 139 -20.98 3.34 -5.98
C ARG A 139 -20.21 2.52 -4.96
N GLY A 140 -19.45 1.50 -5.39
CA GLY A 140 -18.58 0.71 -4.53
C GLY A 140 -17.54 1.58 -3.81
N GLY A 141 -16.91 2.50 -4.54
CA GLY A 141 -15.96 3.46 -3.97
C GLY A 141 -16.60 4.38 -2.92
N LEU A 142 -17.80 4.90 -3.21
CA LEU A 142 -18.57 5.72 -2.26
C LEU A 142 -18.91 4.95 -0.98
N ASP A 143 -19.23 3.67 -1.08
CA ASP A 143 -19.57 2.86 0.08
C ASP A 143 -18.35 2.62 0.98
N ALA A 144 -17.16 2.36 0.41
CA ALA A 144 -15.90 2.26 1.16
C ALA A 144 -15.53 3.59 1.82
N ALA A 145 -15.61 4.70 1.08
CA ALA A 145 -15.32 6.04 1.61
C ALA A 145 -16.29 6.42 2.75
N ARG A 146 -17.59 6.09 2.61
CA ARG A 146 -18.59 6.29 3.66
C ARG A 146 -18.27 5.47 4.91
N ALA A 147 -17.86 4.20 4.76
CA ALA A 147 -17.44 3.36 5.89
C ALA A 147 -16.19 3.93 6.60
N ALA A 148 -15.31 4.61 5.85
CA ALA A 148 -14.15 5.32 6.39
C ALA A 148 -14.50 6.68 7.04
N GLY A 149 -15.72 7.18 6.89
CA GLY A 149 -16.10 8.54 7.30
C GLY A 149 -15.47 9.63 6.41
N CYS A 150 -15.02 9.28 5.20
CA CYS A 150 -14.32 10.16 4.28
C CYS A 150 -15.29 10.62 3.16
N PRO A 151 -15.67 11.91 3.09
CA PRO A 151 -16.52 12.40 2.01
C PRO A 151 -15.78 12.35 0.66
N VAL A 152 -16.50 11.95 -0.39
CA VAL A 152 -16.01 12.04 -1.77
C VAL A 152 -16.55 13.34 -2.39
N ALA A 153 -15.63 14.28 -2.69
CA ALA A 153 -15.95 15.65 -3.07
C ALA A 153 -15.75 15.93 -4.56
N GLY A 154 -15.90 14.93 -5.41
CA GLY A 154 -15.77 15.07 -6.87
C GLY A 154 -14.76 14.09 -7.46
N GLY A 155 -14.06 14.51 -8.51
CA GLY A 155 -13.05 13.68 -9.16
C GLY A 155 -12.74 14.10 -10.58
N HIS A 156 -11.95 13.28 -11.25
CA HIS A 156 -11.59 13.43 -12.66
C HIS A 156 -11.86 12.15 -13.43
N SER A 157 -12.36 12.27 -14.66
CA SER A 157 -12.62 11.13 -15.54
C SER A 157 -12.06 11.38 -16.92
N VAL A 158 -11.44 10.36 -17.49
CA VAL A 158 -10.89 10.37 -18.85
C VAL A 158 -11.31 9.13 -19.62
N GLU A 159 -11.35 9.22 -20.94
CA GLU A 159 -11.47 8.06 -21.79
C GLU A 159 -10.12 7.36 -21.92
N ALA A 160 -10.11 6.04 -21.84
CA ALA A 160 -8.89 5.23 -21.92
C ALA A 160 -9.19 3.85 -22.53
N ALA A 161 -8.13 3.15 -22.96
CA ALA A 161 -8.27 1.80 -23.54
C ALA A 161 -8.61 0.72 -22.51
N GLU A 162 -8.25 0.96 -21.23
CA GLU A 162 -8.49 0.03 -20.12
C GLU A 162 -9.20 0.75 -18.97
N PRO A 163 -10.08 0.07 -18.22
CA PRO A 163 -10.69 0.66 -17.05
C PRO A 163 -9.67 0.77 -15.91
N LEU A 164 -9.53 1.97 -15.35
CA LEU A 164 -8.76 2.26 -14.15
C LEU A 164 -9.65 3.02 -13.19
N TYR A 165 -9.62 2.64 -11.92
CA TYR A 165 -10.34 3.34 -10.88
C TYR A 165 -9.56 3.37 -9.58
N GLY A 166 -9.70 4.46 -8.86
CA GLY A 166 -9.19 4.69 -7.52
C GLY A 166 -9.52 6.08 -7.04
N MET A 167 -8.76 6.56 -6.08
CA MET A 167 -8.98 7.87 -5.47
C MET A 167 -7.66 8.58 -5.21
N ALA A 168 -7.69 9.92 -5.27
CA ALA A 168 -6.75 10.72 -4.53
C ALA A 168 -7.37 11.05 -3.18
N VAL A 169 -6.60 10.84 -2.10
CA VAL A 169 -7.07 10.99 -0.73
C VAL A 169 -6.24 12.04 -0.01
N THR A 170 -6.94 12.95 0.65
CA THR A 170 -6.35 13.90 1.59
C THR A 170 -6.67 13.45 2.99
N GLY A 171 -5.66 13.36 3.83
CA GLY A 171 -5.77 13.04 5.26
C GLY A 171 -5.12 14.10 6.14
N THR A 172 -5.31 13.97 7.43
CA THR A 172 -4.63 14.77 8.45
C THR A 172 -4.03 13.89 9.52
N ALA A 173 -2.93 14.35 10.13
CA ALA A 173 -2.27 13.68 11.24
C ALA A 173 -1.66 14.69 12.21
N ASP A 174 -1.33 14.22 13.41
CA ASP A 174 -0.41 14.90 14.31
C ASP A 174 1.03 14.70 13.77
N PRO A 175 1.76 15.77 13.41
CA PRO A 175 3.11 15.66 12.86
C PRO A 175 4.11 14.97 13.80
N GLU A 176 3.84 14.96 15.11
CA GLU A 176 4.69 14.30 16.11
C GLU A 176 4.34 12.81 16.29
N ARG A 177 3.26 12.34 15.64
CA ARG A 177 2.74 10.97 15.80
C ARG A 177 2.64 10.21 14.48
N LEU A 178 3.34 10.64 13.43
CA LEU A 178 3.39 9.93 12.15
C LEU A 178 3.98 8.53 12.33
N ILE A 179 3.48 7.59 11.54
CA ILE A 179 4.09 6.28 11.28
C ILE A 179 4.80 6.40 9.94
N THR A 180 6.10 6.10 9.88
CA THR A 180 6.94 6.24 8.68
C THR A 180 7.87 5.04 8.52
N VAL A 181 8.40 4.81 7.33
CA VAL A 181 9.25 3.65 7.05
C VAL A 181 10.65 3.74 7.65
N ASP A 182 11.10 4.93 8.06
CA ASP A 182 12.47 5.23 8.47
C ASP A 182 12.71 5.16 9.98
N ARG A 183 11.75 4.65 10.75
CA ARG A 183 11.79 4.65 12.23
C ARG A 183 11.80 3.28 12.88
N ALA A 184 12.10 2.22 12.14
CA ALA A 184 12.21 0.90 12.73
C ALA A 184 13.50 0.80 13.55
N GLU A 185 13.39 0.33 14.81
CA GLU A 185 14.50 0.23 15.76
C GLU A 185 14.82 -1.23 16.08
N PRO A 186 16.11 -1.62 16.19
CA PRO A 186 16.49 -2.97 16.59
C PRO A 186 15.87 -3.41 17.92
N GLY A 187 15.46 -4.67 18.00
CA GLY A 187 14.79 -5.26 19.17
C GLY A 187 13.30 -5.10 19.17
N THR A 188 12.73 -4.43 18.15
CA THR A 188 11.29 -4.24 18.04
C THR A 188 10.64 -5.46 17.33
N PRO A 189 9.54 -6.04 17.87
CA PRO A 189 8.79 -7.08 17.18
C PRO A 189 8.14 -6.54 15.91
N LEU A 190 7.91 -7.44 14.94
CA LEU A 190 7.30 -7.10 13.65
C LEU A 190 5.90 -7.70 13.56
N THR A 191 4.87 -6.88 13.39
CA THR A 191 3.46 -7.30 13.29
C THR A 191 2.93 -7.14 11.87
N LEU A 192 2.13 -8.11 11.39
CA LEU A 192 1.38 -8.02 10.14
C LEU A 192 -0.12 -8.10 10.41
N THR A 193 -0.92 -7.15 9.92
CA THR A 193 -2.33 -7.02 10.33
C THR A 193 -3.35 -7.73 9.45
N LYS A 194 -2.97 -8.19 8.24
CA LYS A 194 -3.83 -8.99 7.35
C LYS A 194 -3.01 -10.13 6.72
N PRO A 195 -3.64 -11.25 6.36
CA PRO A 195 -2.95 -12.34 5.67
C PRO A 195 -2.53 -11.96 4.24
N LEU A 196 -1.50 -12.65 3.74
CA LEU A 196 -1.02 -12.56 2.36
C LEU A 196 -1.77 -13.50 1.42
N GLY A 197 -1.56 -13.32 0.11
CA GLY A 197 -2.00 -14.25 -0.93
C GLY A 197 -3.11 -13.71 -1.83
N VAL A 198 -3.54 -12.45 -1.64
CA VAL A 198 -4.59 -11.87 -2.52
C VAL A 198 -4.14 -11.74 -3.97
N GLY A 199 -2.84 -11.51 -4.24
CA GLY A 199 -2.33 -11.43 -5.61
C GLY A 199 -2.35 -12.77 -6.33
N VAL A 200 -2.00 -13.86 -5.64
CA VAL A 200 -2.13 -15.24 -6.14
C VAL A 200 -3.59 -15.53 -6.49
N LEU A 201 -4.52 -15.23 -5.58
CA LEU A 201 -5.95 -15.48 -5.78
C LEU A 201 -6.57 -14.59 -6.86
N ASN A 202 -6.17 -13.33 -6.98
CA ASN A 202 -6.59 -12.44 -8.06
C ASN A 202 -6.09 -12.97 -9.42
N THR A 203 -4.88 -13.52 -9.47
CA THR A 203 -4.33 -14.16 -10.68
C THR A 203 -5.14 -15.39 -11.08
N LEU A 204 -5.49 -16.23 -10.12
CA LEU A 204 -6.33 -17.43 -10.35
C LEU A 204 -7.75 -17.01 -10.74
N HIS A 205 -8.37 -16.04 -10.05
CA HIS A 205 -9.67 -15.48 -10.40
C HIS A 205 -9.70 -14.97 -11.85
N LYS A 206 -8.73 -14.17 -12.24
CA LYS A 206 -8.64 -13.63 -13.62
C LYS A 206 -8.58 -14.75 -14.65
N LYS A 207 -7.89 -15.85 -14.36
CA LYS A 207 -7.73 -17.01 -15.27
C LYS A 207 -9.00 -17.87 -15.34
N THR A 208 -9.63 -18.14 -14.21
CA THR A 208 -10.69 -19.15 -14.09
C THR A 208 -12.10 -18.57 -13.93
N GLY A 209 -12.24 -17.37 -13.37
CA GLY A 209 -13.51 -16.79 -12.90
C GLY A 209 -13.91 -17.27 -11.51
N GLU A 210 -13.12 -18.12 -10.85
CA GLU A 210 -13.40 -18.55 -9.49
C GLU A 210 -13.33 -17.37 -8.51
N VAL A 211 -14.32 -17.25 -7.64
CA VAL A 211 -14.42 -16.16 -6.66
C VAL A 211 -13.90 -16.63 -5.31
N PHE A 212 -13.06 -15.81 -4.68
CA PHE A 212 -12.46 -16.07 -3.37
C PHE A 212 -12.99 -15.05 -2.35
N PRO A 213 -14.08 -15.35 -1.62
CA PRO A 213 -14.70 -14.41 -0.67
C PRO A 213 -13.73 -13.91 0.40
N GLU A 214 -12.85 -14.77 0.91
CA GLU A 214 -11.83 -14.41 1.91
C GLU A 214 -10.85 -13.35 1.38
N ALA A 215 -10.41 -13.46 0.13
CA ALA A 215 -9.56 -12.46 -0.51
C ALA A 215 -10.30 -11.13 -0.68
N ILE A 216 -11.59 -11.16 -1.04
CA ILE A 216 -12.43 -9.96 -1.15
C ILE A 216 -12.59 -9.30 0.22
N GLU A 217 -12.83 -10.06 1.28
CA GLU A 217 -12.93 -9.56 2.66
C GLU A 217 -11.63 -8.87 3.07
N VAL A 218 -10.47 -9.49 2.88
CA VAL A 218 -9.15 -8.90 3.15
C VAL A 218 -8.99 -7.58 2.41
N MET A 219 -9.28 -7.53 1.11
CA MET A 219 -9.11 -6.33 0.27
C MET A 219 -10.11 -5.22 0.58
N THR A 220 -11.28 -5.52 1.15
CA THR A 220 -12.32 -4.53 1.48
C THR A 220 -12.32 -4.12 2.95
N THR A 221 -11.46 -4.71 3.78
CA THR A 221 -11.28 -4.33 5.19
C THR A 221 -10.37 -3.11 5.28
N LEU A 222 -10.85 -2.03 5.93
CA LEU A 222 -10.07 -0.81 6.16
C LEU A 222 -8.95 -1.06 7.17
N ASN A 223 -7.78 -0.45 6.95
CA ASN A 223 -6.66 -0.48 7.90
C ASN A 223 -6.84 0.53 9.07
N ARG A 224 -7.98 1.20 9.17
CA ARG A 224 -8.30 2.22 10.19
C ARG A 224 -8.09 1.74 11.61
N ASP A 225 -8.68 0.59 11.95
CA ASP A 225 -8.69 0.13 13.34
C ASP A 225 -7.28 -0.33 13.77
N ALA A 226 -6.53 -0.97 12.87
CA ALA A 226 -5.14 -1.34 13.08
C ALA A 226 -4.24 -0.10 13.24
N SER A 227 -4.42 0.94 12.40
CA SER A 227 -3.69 2.20 12.51
C SER A 227 -3.98 2.92 13.82
N THR A 228 -5.26 2.98 14.22
CA THR A 228 -5.67 3.60 15.48
C THR A 228 -5.04 2.87 16.69
N ALA A 229 -5.05 1.55 16.67
CA ALA A 229 -4.44 0.73 17.71
C ALA A 229 -2.91 0.89 17.73
N ALA A 230 -2.25 0.96 16.56
CA ALA A 230 -0.81 1.19 16.43
C ALA A 230 -0.41 2.54 17.06
N LEU A 231 -1.14 3.61 16.76
CA LEU A 231 -0.91 4.93 17.36
C LEU A 231 -1.12 4.92 18.88
N ALA A 232 -2.13 4.19 19.39
CA ALA A 232 -2.38 4.04 20.81
C ALA A 232 -1.27 3.26 21.52
N ALA A 233 -0.67 2.27 20.83
CA ALA A 233 0.48 1.50 21.30
C ALA A 233 1.81 2.27 21.19
N GLY A 234 1.82 3.47 20.62
CA GLY A 234 3.04 4.27 20.41
C GLY A 234 3.91 3.80 19.25
N ILE A 235 3.41 2.97 18.36
CA ILE A 235 4.14 2.49 17.17
C ILE A 235 4.36 3.66 16.23
N ARG A 236 5.60 3.78 15.70
CA ARG A 236 6.07 4.90 14.86
C ARG A 236 6.66 4.47 13.54
N ALA A 237 6.92 3.17 13.37
CA ALA A 237 7.47 2.63 12.13
C ALA A 237 6.52 1.60 11.52
N GLY A 238 6.25 1.77 10.22
CA GLY A 238 5.37 0.87 9.48
C GLY A 238 5.09 1.34 8.07
N THR A 239 4.38 0.51 7.34
CA THR A 239 3.88 0.74 5.97
C THR A 239 2.69 -0.18 5.73
N ASP A 240 1.87 0.06 4.72
CA ASP A 240 0.96 -0.97 4.25
C ASP A 240 1.65 -1.93 3.27
N VAL A 241 1.16 -3.15 3.18
CA VAL A 241 1.72 -4.17 2.29
C VAL A 241 0.88 -4.23 1.02
N THR A 242 1.40 -3.68 -0.07
CA THR A 242 0.70 -3.62 -1.35
C THR A 242 1.50 -4.21 -2.51
N GLY A 243 1.70 -3.50 -3.59
CA GLY A 243 2.21 -4.02 -4.86
C GLY A 243 3.61 -4.64 -4.85
N PHE A 244 4.45 -4.32 -3.87
CA PHE A 244 5.80 -4.88 -3.75
C PHE A 244 5.87 -6.15 -2.89
N GLY A 245 4.74 -6.56 -2.31
CA GLY A 245 4.67 -7.72 -1.42
C GLY A 245 5.33 -7.48 -0.07
N LEU A 246 5.20 -8.43 0.85
CA LEU A 246 5.79 -8.30 2.18
C LEU A 246 7.30 -8.08 2.12
N LEU A 247 8.02 -8.84 1.28
CA LEU A 247 9.48 -8.71 1.18
C LEU A 247 9.90 -7.34 0.67
N GLY A 248 9.20 -6.79 -0.33
CA GLY A 248 9.52 -5.48 -0.90
C GLY A 248 9.28 -4.34 0.08
N HIS A 249 8.17 -4.36 0.81
CA HIS A 249 7.87 -3.34 1.83
C HIS A 249 8.79 -3.48 3.05
N ALA A 250 9.10 -4.72 3.49
CA ALA A 250 10.10 -4.97 4.54
C ALA A 250 11.50 -4.45 4.15
N HIS A 251 11.93 -4.70 2.89
CA HIS A 251 13.18 -4.17 2.36
C HIS A 251 13.23 -2.64 2.41
N ARG A 252 12.15 -1.96 1.97
CA ARG A 252 12.08 -0.49 1.99
C ARG A 252 12.18 0.07 3.40
N MET A 253 11.41 -0.49 4.34
CA MET A 253 11.46 -0.10 5.75
C MET A 253 12.84 -0.34 6.36
N ALA A 254 13.44 -1.50 6.12
CA ALA A 254 14.76 -1.84 6.62
C ALA A 254 15.85 -0.91 6.06
N ARG A 255 15.82 -0.63 4.75
CA ARG A 255 16.76 0.28 4.08
C ARG A 255 16.64 1.70 4.61
N ALA A 256 15.43 2.22 4.75
CA ALA A 256 15.18 3.56 5.26
C ALA A 256 15.60 3.74 6.71
N SER A 257 15.44 2.69 7.53
CA SER A 257 15.80 2.69 8.95
C SER A 257 17.25 2.27 9.22
N GLY A 258 17.99 1.76 8.22
CA GLY A 258 19.37 1.27 8.41
C GLY A 258 19.45 -0.02 9.24
N VAL A 259 18.48 -0.92 9.13
CA VAL A 259 18.32 -2.13 9.95
C VAL A 259 18.17 -3.39 9.09
N THR A 260 18.08 -4.55 9.72
CA THR A 260 17.63 -5.82 9.12
C THR A 260 16.25 -6.16 9.66
N VAL A 261 15.32 -6.51 8.79
CA VAL A 261 14.01 -7.04 9.13
C VAL A 261 14.05 -8.55 9.03
N ALA A 262 13.99 -9.25 10.17
CA ALA A 262 13.95 -10.70 10.25
C ALA A 262 12.51 -11.20 10.29
N ILE A 263 12.12 -12.07 9.34
CA ILE A 263 10.76 -12.62 9.19
C ILE A 263 10.81 -14.12 9.47
N ASP A 264 10.00 -14.58 10.43
CA ASP A 264 9.72 -15.98 10.68
C ASP A 264 8.64 -16.45 9.71
N THR A 265 9.06 -17.16 8.66
CA THR A 265 8.19 -17.57 7.55
C THR A 265 7.01 -18.41 7.98
N ALA A 266 7.17 -19.22 9.03
CA ALA A 266 6.12 -20.08 9.58
C ALA A 266 5.01 -19.27 10.31
N ARG A 267 5.32 -18.06 10.74
CA ARG A 267 4.38 -17.17 11.47
C ARG A 267 3.62 -16.20 10.58
N VAL A 268 4.02 -16.08 9.31
CA VAL A 268 3.33 -15.19 8.37
C VAL A 268 1.96 -15.76 8.01
N PRO A 269 0.86 -15.05 8.31
CA PRO A 269 -0.47 -15.51 7.94
C PRO A 269 -0.65 -15.44 6.41
N VAL A 270 -1.10 -16.53 5.81
CA VAL A 270 -1.38 -16.63 4.37
C VAL A 270 -2.75 -17.29 4.21
N ILE A 271 -3.58 -16.76 3.32
CA ILE A 271 -4.86 -17.34 2.95
C ILE A 271 -4.63 -18.77 2.44
N GLU A 272 -5.31 -19.73 3.04
CA GLU A 272 -5.08 -21.16 2.75
C GLU A 272 -5.33 -21.52 1.27
N ALA A 273 -6.34 -20.91 0.65
CA ALA A 273 -6.59 -21.05 -0.78
C ALA A 273 -5.41 -20.52 -1.63
N ALA A 274 -4.71 -19.48 -1.17
CA ALA A 274 -3.53 -18.95 -1.85
C ALA A 274 -2.33 -19.87 -1.75
N ARG A 275 -2.11 -20.54 -0.61
CA ARG A 275 -1.07 -21.59 -0.49
C ARG A 275 -1.31 -22.70 -1.51
N ARG A 276 -2.53 -23.25 -1.58
CA ARG A 276 -2.87 -24.30 -2.55
C ARG A 276 -2.71 -23.82 -4.00
N ALA A 277 -3.10 -22.58 -4.29
CA ALA A 277 -2.96 -22.03 -5.63
C ALA A 277 -1.50 -21.81 -6.01
N ALA A 278 -0.66 -21.35 -5.09
CA ALA A 278 0.79 -21.18 -5.29
C ALA A 278 1.47 -22.52 -5.54
N ALA A 279 1.19 -23.56 -4.74
CA ALA A 279 1.67 -24.91 -4.93
C ALA A 279 1.26 -25.49 -6.31
N ALA A 280 0.10 -25.07 -6.85
CA ALA A 280 -0.36 -25.42 -8.19
C ALA A 280 0.27 -24.53 -9.30
N GLY A 281 1.21 -23.62 -8.97
CA GLY A 281 1.94 -22.77 -9.91
C GLY A 281 1.23 -21.49 -10.32
N HIS A 282 0.15 -21.08 -9.62
CA HIS A 282 -0.59 -19.85 -9.91
C HIS A 282 0.06 -18.62 -9.26
N ILE A 283 1.30 -18.34 -9.66
CA ILE A 283 2.06 -17.17 -9.19
C ILE A 283 2.00 -16.04 -10.23
N SER A 284 1.79 -14.81 -9.76
CA SER A 284 1.75 -13.64 -10.64
C SER A 284 3.14 -13.27 -11.19
N GLY A 285 3.17 -12.66 -12.36
CA GLY A 285 4.41 -12.07 -12.88
C GLY A 285 4.95 -10.93 -11.98
N GLY A 286 4.05 -10.25 -11.26
CA GLY A 286 4.41 -9.23 -10.26
C GLY A 286 5.22 -9.81 -9.11
N SER A 287 4.77 -10.92 -8.53
CA SER A 287 5.47 -11.61 -7.44
C SER A 287 6.90 -12.03 -7.82
N ARG A 288 7.08 -12.55 -9.04
CA ARG A 288 8.41 -12.90 -9.54
C ARG A 288 9.32 -11.70 -9.73
N ARG A 289 8.79 -10.57 -10.23
CA ARG A 289 9.55 -9.32 -10.35
C ARG A 289 9.92 -8.75 -8.99
N ASN A 290 9.00 -8.78 -8.03
CA ASN A 290 9.25 -8.35 -6.67
C ASN A 290 10.37 -9.17 -6.01
N LEU A 291 10.31 -10.50 -6.13
CA LEU A 291 11.36 -11.38 -5.61
C LEU A 291 12.71 -11.09 -6.28
N ALA A 292 12.77 -10.96 -7.60
CA ALA A 292 13.99 -10.64 -8.31
C ALA A 292 14.60 -9.28 -7.88
N TRP A 293 13.76 -8.29 -7.59
CA TRP A 293 14.22 -6.98 -7.10
C TRP A 293 14.77 -7.05 -5.68
N VAL A 294 14.13 -7.82 -4.77
CA VAL A 294 14.57 -7.93 -3.37
C VAL A 294 15.74 -8.90 -3.19
N ALA A 295 15.88 -9.91 -4.05
CA ALA A 295 16.86 -10.99 -3.90
C ALA A 295 18.31 -10.54 -3.61
N PRO A 296 18.87 -9.46 -4.21
CA PRO A 296 20.21 -8.98 -3.88
C PRO A 296 20.34 -8.43 -2.46
N HIS A 297 19.25 -8.18 -1.78
CA HIS A 297 19.15 -7.52 -0.49
C HIS A 297 18.57 -8.42 0.61
N ALA A 298 18.19 -9.66 0.25
CA ALA A 298 17.56 -10.61 1.16
C ALA A 298 18.42 -11.85 1.36
N ASP A 299 18.55 -12.28 2.61
CA ASP A 299 18.98 -13.63 2.96
C ASP A 299 17.73 -14.49 3.15
N VAL A 300 17.48 -15.40 2.22
CA VAL A 300 16.28 -16.25 2.24
C VAL A 300 16.47 -17.52 3.07
N GLY A 301 17.68 -17.76 3.60
CA GLY A 301 17.97 -18.91 4.46
C GLY A 301 17.57 -20.26 3.83
N ALA A 302 16.77 -21.03 4.57
CA ALA A 302 16.25 -22.34 4.15
C ALA A 302 14.82 -22.26 3.53
N ALA A 303 14.27 -21.06 3.33
CA ALA A 303 12.93 -20.91 2.75
C ALA A 303 12.90 -21.43 1.31
N ASP A 304 11.90 -22.22 0.98
CA ASP A 304 11.71 -22.72 -0.38
C ASP A 304 11.19 -21.64 -1.34
N GLU A 305 11.24 -21.96 -2.65
CA GLU A 305 10.81 -21.01 -3.69
C GLU A 305 9.33 -20.64 -3.58
N GLU A 306 8.46 -21.59 -3.20
CA GLU A 306 7.02 -21.35 -3.03
C GLU A 306 6.77 -20.33 -1.91
N THR A 307 7.40 -20.53 -0.76
CA THR A 307 7.32 -19.62 0.39
C THR A 307 7.83 -18.23 0.03
N THR A 308 9.00 -18.13 -0.59
CA THR A 308 9.57 -16.83 -0.98
C THR A 308 8.71 -16.10 -2.00
N LEU A 309 8.08 -16.81 -2.95
CA LEU A 309 7.16 -16.22 -3.91
C LEU A 309 5.85 -15.76 -3.27
N LEU A 310 5.33 -16.49 -2.26
CA LEU A 310 4.17 -16.06 -1.49
C LEU A 310 4.46 -14.80 -0.65
N LEU A 311 5.66 -14.70 -0.05
CA LEU A 311 6.08 -13.51 0.68
C LEU A 311 6.35 -12.31 -0.24
N ALA A 312 6.73 -12.54 -1.49
CA ALA A 312 6.87 -11.52 -2.52
C ALA A 312 5.57 -11.23 -3.28
N ASP A 313 4.45 -11.91 -2.94
CA ASP A 313 3.18 -11.76 -3.65
C ASP A 313 2.65 -10.34 -3.55
N ALA A 314 2.39 -9.74 -4.73
CA ALA A 314 1.85 -8.38 -4.82
C ALA A 314 0.45 -8.33 -4.20
N GLN A 315 0.30 -7.63 -3.08
CA GLN A 315 -0.98 -7.45 -2.42
C GLN A 315 -1.75 -6.27 -3.02
N THR A 316 -3.07 -6.34 -2.97
CA THR A 316 -3.98 -5.21 -3.21
C THR A 316 -4.73 -4.97 -1.91
N SER A 317 -4.67 -3.75 -1.38
CA SER A 317 -5.30 -3.40 -0.11
C SER A 317 -4.91 -4.37 1.03
N GLY A 318 -3.62 -4.65 1.16
CA GLY A 318 -3.08 -5.52 2.20
C GLY A 318 -3.11 -4.88 3.58
N GLY A 319 -2.53 -5.59 4.56
CA GLY A 319 -2.44 -5.13 5.94
C GLY A 319 -1.27 -4.20 6.19
N LEU A 320 -1.19 -3.68 7.40
CA LEU A 320 -0.04 -2.92 7.87
C LEU A 320 1.08 -3.86 8.31
N LEU A 321 2.30 -3.55 7.93
CA LEU A 321 3.54 -4.07 8.47
C LEU A 321 4.06 -3.05 9.47
N LEU A 322 4.10 -3.39 10.75
CA LEU A 322 4.40 -2.48 11.85
C LEU A 322 5.61 -2.97 12.64
N ALA A 323 6.58 -2.08 12.90
CA ALA A 323 7.62 -2.35 13.89
C ALA A 323 7.06 -2.00 15.28
N GLY A 324 6.51 -3.01 15.93
CA GLY A 324 5.83 -2.95 17.23
C GLY A 324 4.86 -4.11 17.38
N GLU A 325 4.61 -4.53 18.61
CA GLU A 325 3.58 -5.51 18.91
C GLU A 325 2.20 -4.87 18.92
N LEU A 326 1.26 -5.44 18.17
CA LEU A 326 -0.12 -5.01 18.14
C LEU A 326 -1.03 -6.14 18.63
N PRO A 327 -1.68 -6.01 19.80
CA PRO A 327 -2.56 -7.04 20.34
C PRO A 327 -3.63 -7.49 19.34
N GLY A 328 -3.83 -8.82 19.24
CA GLY A 328 -4.81 -9.41 18.32
C GLY A 328 -4.27 -9.65 16.90
N HIS A 329 -3.03 -9.26 16.61
CA HIS A 329 -2.37 -9.53 15.34
C HIS A 329 -1.09 -10.37 15.51
N PRO A 330 -0.72 -11.21 14.54
CA PRO A 330 0.46 -12.05 14.65
C PRO A 330 1.75 -11.23 14.62
N VAL A 331 2.66 -11.52 15.54
CA VAL A 331 4.06 -11.11 15.45
C VAL A 331 4.76 -12.10 14.50
N ILE A 332 5.23 -11.59 13.38
CA ILE A 332 5.82 -12.38 12.29
C ILE A 332 7.35 -12.33 12.25
N GLY A 333 7.99 -11.64 13.18
CA GLY A 333 9.42 -11.47 13.20
C GLY A 333 9.86 -10.35 14.13
N GLU A 334 11.03 -9.81 13.86
CA GLU A 334 11.66 -8.73 14.64
C GLU A 334 12.58 -7.86 13.78
N VAL A 335 12.88 -6.68 14.26
CA VAL A 335 13.90 -5.78 13.71
C VAL A 335 15.23 -6.05 14.39
N LEU A 336 16.31 -6.22 13.61
CA LEU A 336 17.66 -6.48 14.08
C LEU A 336 18.59 -5.31 13.71
N PRO A 337 19.74 -5.16 14.37
CA PRO A 337 20.82 -4.36 13.82
C PRO A 337 21.14 -4.81 12.38
N TYR A 338 21.64 -3.89 11.54
CA TYR A 338 21.97 -4.26 10.16
C TYR A 338 23.04 -5.36 10.09
N GLU A 339 22.71 -6.48 9.47
CA GLU A 339 23.55 -7.69 9.40
C GLU A 339 23.97 -8.05 7.96
N GLY A 340 24.13 -7.04 7.09
CA GLY A 340 24.57 -7.24 5.70
C GLY A 340 23.43 -7.44 4.69
N SER A 341 22.24 -7.82 5.15
CA SER A 341 21.00 -7.89 4.35
C SER A 341 19.89 -7.06 5.00
N THR A 342 19.01 -6.47 4.20
CA THR A 342 17.85 -5.73 4.73
C THR A 342 16.70 -6.65 5.15
N VAL A 343 16.60 -7.82 4.53
CA VAL A 343 15.60 -8.84 4.87
C VAL A 343 16.31 -10.15 5.19
N LEU A 344 15.90 -10.79 6.27
CA LEU A 344 16.35 -12.12 6.68
C LEU A 344 15.14 -13.03 6.88
N LEU A 345 15.08 -14.18 6.18
CA LEU A 345 14.04 -15.21 6.39
C LEU A 345 14.56 -16.31 7.32
N ARG A 346 13.72 -16.70 8.27
CA ARG A 346 14.00 -17.75 9.25
C ARG A 346 12.92 -18.85 9.20
#